data_b8e8f3d6f7eed0b9b79ee087ff36c518
#
_entry.id   b8e8f3d6f7eed0b9b79ee087ff36c518
#
_cell.length_a   1.000
_cell.length_b   1.000
_cell.length_c   1.000
_cell.angle_alpha   90.00
_cell.angle_beta   90.00
_cell.angle_gamma   90.00
#
_symmetry.space_group_name_H-M   'P 1'
#
loop_
_entity.id
_entity.type
_entity.pdbx_description
1 polymer ?
#
loop_
_entity_poly.entity_id
_entity_poly.type
_entity_poly.pdbx_seq_one_letter_code
_entity_poly.pdbx_strand_id
1 'polypeptide(L)'
;MKKHIVSALSLALCLGLTAGSAVTVFAEDTKAIDSLKIAFSPYADSDTITTATEPLEDLLKETLLTKGYDVENVDMTVGTSYTAVGQALSAGSADIGFISGGNYVLFSDDCDVLLTALRYGINKDSDDPKDWNDGTIEENTDEMSTYYRSIILAGPSEKGQALLEKVNNGEELTWDDLNDATWAVMGPTSASGYIYPSLWLNEKYGKGISNLANAVESDSYTTSLARLASGQADVMVSYGHIRTKYAPEWKETFGGTDDMVNQTGVIGVTDKIYNDMIAYSKTSEVMQDEDFRQALGDSFIEIANTDEGKDIISVFSQVGYEWGDD
;
A
#
# COMPACT_ATOMS: atom_id res chain seq x y z
N MET A 1 83.46 25.08 46.73
CA MET A 1 83.82 26.47 46.31
C MET A 1 83.05 26.77 45.03
N LYS A 2 82.41 27.97 45.05
CA LYS A 2 81.77 28.72 43.93
C LYS A 2 80.57 28.08 43.28
N LYS A 3 79.31 28.41 43.60
CA LYS A 3 78.46 29.55 43.26
C LYS A 3 78.56 29.97 41.78
N HIS A 4 77.50 29.78 41.02
CA HIS A 4 76.96 30.84 40.14
C HIS A 4 75.48 30.64 39.90
N ILE A 5 74.76 31.66 40.23
CA ILE A 5 73.37 32.03 39.91
C ILE A 5 73.34 32.48 38.46
N VAL A 6 72.38 32.04 37.69
CA VAL A 6 71.95 32.78 36.49
C VAL A 6 70.45 32.77 36.38
N SER A 7 69.97 33.93 36.22
CA SER A 7 68.68 34.54 36.19
C SER A 7 67.64 33.93 35.24
N ALA A 8 66.42 34.08 35.69
CA ALA A 8 65.18 33.93 34.92
C ALA A 8 65.11 34.88 33.70
N LEU A 9 64.59 34.35 32.61
CA LEU A 9 64.04 35.18 31.56
C LEU A 9 62.62 34.63 31.25
N SER A 10 61.66 35.44 31.65
CA SER A 10 60.23 35.21 31.40
C SER A 10 59.97 35.51 29.94
N LEU A 11 59.53 34.48 29.20
CA LEU A 11 58.92 34.66 27.89
C LEU A 11 57.43 34.34 28.03
N ALA A 12 56.63 35.40 28.08
CA ALA A 12 55.16 35.27 28.04
C ALA A 12 54.75 34.89 26.62
N LEU A 13 54.33 33.65 26.43
CA LEU A 13 53.68 33.18 25.21
C LEU A 13 52.19 33.26 25.43
N CYS A 14 51.52 34.22 24.81
CA CYS A 14 50.07 34.28 24.72
C CYS A 14 49.54 33.09 23.90
N LEU A 15 49.10 32.03 24.57
CA LEU A 15 48.26 31.03 23.97
C LEU A 15 46.82 31.54 24.01
N GLY A 16 46.32 31.92 22.81
CA GLY A 16 44.90 32.14 22.61
C GLY A 16 44.12 30.84 22.90
N LEU A 17 43.31 30.86 23.95
CA LEU A 17 42.27 29.89 24.16
C LEU A 17 41.21 30.10 23.07
N THR A 18 41.26 29.31 22.00
CA THR A 18 40.07 28.99 21.24
C THR A 18 39.26 28.03 22.11
N ALA A 19 38.22 28.58 22.74
CA ALA A 19 37.17 27.77 23.32
C ALA A 19 36.48 27.01 22.19
N GLY A 20 37.00 25.82 21.86
CA GLY A 20 36.26 24.83 21.13
C GLY A 20 35.12 24.39 22.06
N SER A 21 33.93 24.83 21.77
CA SER A 21 32.72 24.22 22.32
C SER A 21 32.76 22.78 21.91
N ALA A 22 33.25 21.92 22.79
CA ALA A 22 32.95 20.48 22.69
C ALA A 22 31.43 20.43 22.84
N VAL A 23 30.73 20.24 21.73
CA VAL A 23 29.39 19.73 21.74
C VAL A 23 29.56 18.33 22.32
N THR A 24 29.32 18.18 23.61
CA THR A 24 29.02 16.90 24.21
C THR A 24 27.70 16.48 23.58
N VAL A 25 27.78 15.70 22.52
CA VAL A 25 26.69 14.82 22.14
C VAL A 25 26.53 13.92 23.34
N PHE A 26 25.51 14.16 24.15
CA PHE A 26 25.03 13.18 25.10
C PHE A 26 24.65 12.00 24.21
N ALA A 27 25.42 10.92 24.26
CA ALA A 27 24.90 9.62 23.87
C ALA A 27 23.75 9.36 24.87
N GLU A 28 22.54 9.67 24.48
CA GLU A 28 21.37 9.05 25.08
C GLU A 28 21.63 7.55 25.03
N ASP A 29 21.38 6.83 26.14
CA ASP A 29 21.56 5.39 26.20
C ASP A 29 20.69 4.78 25.10
N THR A 30 21.31 4.42 23.97
CA THR A 30 20.59 3.78 22.86
C THR A 30 20.16 2.40 23.34
N LYS A 31 18.89 2.10 23.11
CA LYS A 31 18.31 0.81 23.42
C LYS A 31 18.61 -0.19 22.31
N ALA A 32 19.33 -1.25 22.62
CA ALA A 32 19.67 -2.28 21.65
C ALA A 32 18.43 -3.17 21.34
N ILE A 33 18.21 -3.43 20.06
CA ILE A 33 17.21 -4.37 19.52
C ILE A 33 17.95 -5.38 18.66
N ASP A 34 17.91 -6.65 19.03
CA ASP A 34 18.66 -7.71 18.34
C ASP A 34 18.15 -7.93 16.91
N SER A 35 16.83 -7.91 16.69
CA SER A 35 16.21 -8.12 15.38
C SER A 35 14.82 -7.48 15.31
N LEU A 36 14.53 -6.87 14.16
CA LEU A 36 13.20 -6.43 13.74
C LEU A 36 12.77 -7.28 12.52
N LYS A 37 11.67 -8.01 12.65
CA LYS A 37 11.17 -8.92 11.61
C LYS A 37 9.98 -8.31 10.87
N ILE A 38 10.15 -8.12 9.56
CA ILE A 38 9.17 -7.51 8.68
C ILE A 38 8.67 -8.54 7.67
N ALA A 39 7.35 -8.68 7.56
CA ALA A 39 6.72 -9.53 6.57
C ALA A 39 5.92 -8.71 5.56
N PHE A 40 6.14 -8.95 4.27
CA PHE A 40 5.39 -8.31 3.18
C PHE A 40 4.37 -9.27 2.59
N SER A 41 3.13 -8.80 2.41
CA SER A 41 2.16 -9.52 1.59
C SER A 41 2.61 -9.55 0.13
N PRO A 42 2.31 -10.62 -0.64
CA PRO A 42 2.75 -10.76 -2.03
C PRO A 42 1.90 -9.88 -2.97
N TYR A 43 2.08 -8.55 -2.91
CA TYR A 43 1.42 -7.58 -3.80
C TYR A 43 1.92 -7.65 -5.24
N ALA A 44 3.20 -8.05 -5.39
CA ALA A 44 3.88 -8.35 -6.64
C ALA A 44 4.62 -9.69 -6.49
N ASP A 45 5.37 -10.10 -7.50
CA ASP A 45 6.24 -11.27 -7.35
C ASP A 45 7.32 -11.02 -6.28
N SER A 46 7.77 -12.11 -5.65
CA SER A 46 8.67 -12.04 -4.49
C SER A 46 10.00 -11.36 -4.81
N ASP A 47 10.55 -11.58 -6.00
CA ASP A 47 11.84 -11.00 -6.40
C ASP A 47 11.71 -9.48 -6.58
N THR A 48 10.59 -9.02 -7.14
CA THR A 48 10.28 -7.59 -7.30
C THR A 48 10.18 -6.91 -5.93
N ILE A 49 9.43 -7.48 -4.98
CA ILE A 49 9.29 -6.90 -3.63
C ILE A 49 10.64 -6.90 -2.92
N THR A 50 11.35 -8.02 -2.91
CA THR A 50 12.65 -8.15 -2.23
C THR A 50 13.65 -7.12 -2.76
N THR A 51 13.74 -6.96 -4.09
CA THR A 51 14.65 -6.00 -4.71
C THR A 51 14.28 -4.56 -4.36
N ALA A 52 12.99 -4.22 -4.42
CA ALA A 52 12.52 -2.87 -4.11
C ALA A 52 12.71 -2.49 -2.64
N THR A 53 12.59 -3.46 -1.73
CA THR A 53 12.68 -3.23 -0.28
C THR A 53 14.08 -3.41 0.30
N GLU A 54 15.05 -3.90 -0.46
CA GLU A 54 16.44 -4.11 0.01
C GLU A 54 17.02 -2.87 0.73
N PRO A 55 16.88 -1.62 0.23
CA PRO A 55 17.45 -0.45 0.90
C PRO A 55 16.77 -0.09 2.23
N LEU A 56 15.57 -0.62 2.48
CA LEU A 56 14.79 -0.30 3.68
C LEU A 56 15.50 -0.73 4.98
N GLU A 57 16.31 -1.79 4.92
CA GLU A 57 17.08 -2.26 6.08
C GLU A 57 17.99 -1.16 6.62
N ASP A 58 18.84 -0.60 5.78
CA ASP A 58 19.81 0.43 6.17
C ASP A 58 19.08 1.72 6.58
N LEU A 59 18.05 2.13 5.85
CA LEU A 59 17.27 3.33 6.16
C LEU A 59 16.58 3.23 7.53
N LEU A 60 16.01 2.07 7.87
CA LEU A 60 15.39 1.83 9.17
C LEU A 60 16.43 1.85 10.31
N LYS A 61 17.58 1.19 10.12
CA LYS A 61 18.66 1.20 11.12
C LYS A 61 19.14 2.63 11.38
N GLU A 62 19.42 3.39 10.32
CA GLU A 62 19.89 4.77 10.45
C GLU A 62 18.84 5.66 11.14
N THR A 63 17.58 5.57 10.73
CA THR A 63 16.52 6.44 11.26
C THR A 63 16.18 6.09 12.71
N LEU A 64 16.10 4.79 13.05
CA LEU A 64 15.85 4.33 14.41
C LEU A 64 17.01 4.69 15.36
N LEU A 65 18.25 4.64 14.88
CA LEU A 65 19.40 5.07 15.67
C LEU A 65 19.29 6.54 16.08
N THR A 66 18.79 7.42 15.21
CA THR A 66 18.55 8.84 15.55
C THR A 66 17.46 9.02 16.60
N LYS A 67 16.60 8.01 16.78
CA LYS A 67 15.50 8.00 17.74
C LYS A 67 15.86 7.21 19.02
N GLY A 68 17.14 6.84 19.19
CA GLY A 68 17.65 6.18 20.40
C GLY A 68 17.55 4.64 20.38
N TYR A 69 17.36 4.01 19.23
CA TYR A 69 17.28 2.55 19.08
C TYR A 69 18.35 2.04 18.12
N ASP A 70 19.18 1.13 18.60
CA ASP A 70 20.24 0.46 17.82
C ASP A 70 19.73 -0.94 17.42
N VAL A 71 19.26 -1.07 16.17
CA VAL A 71 18.73 -2.32 15.63
C VAL A 71 19.84 -3.07 14.91
N GLU A 72 20.24 -4.25 15.44
CA GLU A 72 21.33 -5.04 14.86
C GLU A 72 20.93 -5.65 13.50
N ASN A 73 19.73 -6.27 13.41
CA ASN A 73 19.26 -6.95 12.22
C ASN A 73 17.83 -6.50 11.86
N VAL A 74 17.58 -6.31 10.56
CA VAL A 74 16.22 -6.14 10.01
C VAL A 74 15.96 -7.31 9.06
N ASP A 75 15.17 -8.26 9.53
CA ASP A 75 14.86 -9.50 8.79
C ASP A 75 13.59 -9.29 7.96
N MET A 76 13.74 -9.14 6.65
CA MET A 76 12.62 -8.92 5.73
C MET A 76 12.25 -10.19 4.96
N THR A 77 10.96 -10.51 4.90
CA THR A 77 10.45 -11.69 4.21
C THR A 77 9.21 -11.36 3.38
N VAL A 78 9.06 -12.00 2.23
CA VAL A 78 7.82 -11.95 1.44
C VAL A 78 7.03 -13.23 1.72
N GLY A 79 5.80 -13.07 2.22
CA GLY A 79 4.93 -14.21 2.51
C GLY A 79 4.48 -14.94 1.23
N THR A 80 4.25 -16.23 1.35
CA THR A 80 3.74 -17.06 0.23
C THR A 80 2.28 -16.78 -0.11
N SER A 81 1.55 -16.11 0.78
CA SER A 81 0.19 -15.65 0.61
C SER A 81 -0.11 -14.52 1.60
N TYR A 82 -1.19 -13.78 1.36
CA TYR A 82 -1.68 -12.77 2.30
C TYR A 82 -1.96 -13.38 3.68
N THR A 83 -2.63 -14.52 3.71
CA THR A 83 -2.94 -15.24 4.96
C THR A 83 -1.69 -15.67 5.71
N ALA A 84 -0.61 -16.07 5.01
CA ALA A 84 0.64 -16.47 5.65
C ALA A 84 1.28 -15.31 6.44
N VAL A 85 1.17 -14.07 5.94
CA VAL A 85 1.66 -12.88 6.65
C VAL A 85 0.82 -12.59 7.90
N GLY A 86 -0.51 -12.67 7.80
CA GLY A 86 -1.38 -12.56 8.99
C GLY A 86 -1.09 -13.62 10.05
N GLN A 87 -0.85 -14.86 9.64
CA GLN A 87 -0.43 -15.94 10.54
C GLN A 87 0.93 -15.68 11.19
N ALA A 88 1.87 -15.08 10.44
CA ALA A 88 3.18 -14.72 10.98
C ALA A 88 3.08 -13.64 12.08
N LEU A 89 2.20 -12.65 11.89
CA LEU A 89 1.87 -11.65 12.91
C LEU A 89 1.20 -12.30 14.13
N SER A 90 0.18 -13.13 13.92
CA SER A 90 -0.53 -13.83 15.00
C SER A 90 0.41 -14.70 15.85
N ALA A 91 1.36 -15.37 15.21
CA ALA A 91 2.34 -16.22 15.88
C ALA A 91 3.53 -15.45 16.49
N GLY A 92 3.68 -14.14 16.26
CA GLY A 92 4.86 -13.36 16.68
C GLY A 92 6.15 -13.75 15.94
N SER A 93 6.04 -14.44 14.81
CA SER A 93 7.19 -14.75 13.95
C SER A 93 7.55 -13.60 13.00
N ALA A 94 6.64 -12.63 12.82
CA ALA A 94 6.89 -11.30 12.29
C ALA A 94 6.48 -10.27 13.35
N ASP A 95 7.28 -9.21 13.51
CA ASP A 95 7.00 -8.12 14.44
C ASP A 95 6.03 -7.13 13.81
N ILE A 96 6.23 -6.82 12.52
CA ILE A 96 5.32 -6.02 11.71
C ILE A 96 5.05 -6.70 10.38
N GLY A 97 3.92 -6.35 9.77
CA GLY A 97 3.50 -6.87 8.48
C GLY A 97 2.81 -5.82 7.63
N PHE A 98 3.17 -5.79 6.34
CA PHE A 98 2.46 -5.02 5.33
C PHE A 98 1.27 -5.86 4.87
N ILE A 99 0.06 -5.50 5.30
CA ILE A 99 -1.14 -6.30 5.10
C ILE A 99 -2.31 -5.47 4.55
N SER A 100 -3.24 -6.15 3.91
CA SER A 100 -4.50 -5.54 3.47
C SER A 100 -5.51 -5.46 4.60
N GLY A 101 -6.50 -4.54 4.49
CA GLY A 101 -7.59 -4.45 5.45
C GLY A 101 -8.37 -5.77 5.62
N GLY A 102 -8.57 -6.52 4.52
CA GLY A 102 -9.22 -7.84 4.60
C GLY A 102 -8.39 -8.87 5.38
N ASN A 103 -7.07 -8.79 5.29
CA ASN A 103 -6.18 -9.65 6.08
C ASN A 103 -6.18 -9.21 7.57
N TYR A 104 -6.15 -7.89 7.83
CA TYR A 104 -6.25 -7.34 9.19
C TYR A 104 -7.49 -7.84 9.91
N VAL A 105 -8.67 -7.77 9.29
CA VAL A 105 -9.94 -8.23 9.89
C VAL A 105 -9.87 -9.70 10.34
N LEU A 106 -9.15 -10.56 9.61
CA LEU A 106 -9.00 -11.98 9.96
C LEU A 106 -8.08 -12.21 11.17
N PHE A 107 -7.18 -11.27 11.46
CA PHE A 107 -6.14 -11.41 12.49
C PHE A 107 -6.15 -10.28 13.52
N SER A 108 -7.21 -9.46 13.58
CA SER A 108 -7.32 -8.29 14.45
C SER A 108 -7.26 -8.62 15.96
N ASP A 109 -7.57 -9.85 16.34
CA ASP A 109 -7.38 -10.30 17.73
C ASP A 109 -5.88 -10.34 18.12
N ASP A 110 -5.00 -10.60 17.17
CA ASP A 110 -3.56 -10.85 17.40
C ASP A 110 -2.65 -9.73 16.90
N CYS A 111 -3.15 -8.76 16.14
CA CYS A 111 -2.39 -7.62 15.63
C CYS A 111 -3.19 -6.32 15.74
N ASP A 112 -2.48 -5.18 15.71
CA ASP A 112 -3.06 -3.85 15.66
C ASP A 112 -2.43 -3.03 14.54
N VAL A 113 -3.11 -1.95 14.15
CA VAL A 113 -2.63 -1.03 13.11
C VAL A 113 -1.50 -0.16 13.69
N LEU A 114 -0.36 -0.13 13.03
CA LEU A 114 0.71 0.84 13.31
C LEU A 114 0.52 2.08 12.42
N LEU A 115 0.47 1.87 11.10
CA LEU A 115 0.34 2.94 10.11
C LEU A 115 -0.65 2.54 9.03
N THR A 116 -1.40 3.52 8.55
CA THR A 116 -2.23 3.41 7.34
C THR A 116 -1.46 3.95 6.13
N ALA A 117 -1.44 3.19 5.05
CA ALA A 117 -0.81 3.62 3.82
C ALA A 117 -1.63 4.72 3.13
N LEU A 118 -0.93 5.67 2.51
CA LEU A 118 -1.51 6.73 1.70
C LEU A 118 -1.33 6.41 0.21
N ARG A 119 -2.33 6.79 -0.59
CA ARG A 119 -2.30 6.78 -2.06
C ARG A 119 -2.69 8.14 -2.58
N TYR A 120 -2.35 8.46 -3.81
CA TYR A 120 -2.94 9.63 -4.45
C TYR A 120 -4.46 9.42 -4.58
N GLY A 121 -5.23 10.43 -4.22
CA GLY A 121 -6.64 10.46 -4.53
C GLY A 121 -6.87 10.54 -6.05
N ILE A 122 -8.11 10.38 -6.47
CA ILE A 122 -8.52 10.57 -7.87
C ILE A 122 -9.62 11.63 -7.94
N ASN A 123 -9.69 12.28 -9.09
CA ASN A 123 -10.66 13.34 -9.34
C ASN A 123 -12.12 12.85 -9.49
N LYS A 124 -12.33 11.53 -9.42
CA LYS A 124 -13.66 10.90 -9.47
C LYS A 124 -13.84 9.99 -8.24
N ASP A 125 -14.64 10.43 -7.28
CA ASP A 125 -14.93 9.69 -6.04
C ASP A 125 -16.45 9.69 -5.72
N SER A 126 -17.27 9.56 -6.76
CA SER A 126 -18.73 9.50 -6.62
C SER A 126 -19.21 8.07 -6.38
N ASP A 127 -20.31 7.93 -5.60
CA ASP A 127 -21.04 6.67 -5.45
C ASP A 127 -21.90 6.36 -6.70
N ASP A 128 -22.19 7.37 -7.55
CA ASP A 128 -22.92 7.18 -8.80
C ASP A 128 -21.96 6.79 -9.92
N PRO A 129 -22.10 5.59 -10.52
CA PRO A 129 -21.23 5.17 -11.60
C PRO A 129 -21.30 6.06 -12.84
N LYS A 130 -22.38 6.83 -13.05
CA LYS A 130 -22.51 7.77 -14.18
C LYS A 130 -21.48 8.87 -14.14
N ASP A 131 -21.10 9.33 -12.93
CA ASP A 131 -20.11 10.40 -12.77
C ASP A 131 -18.71 9.97 -13.22
N TRP A 132 -18.49 8.65 -13.37
CA TRP A 132 -17.25 8.07 -13.88
C TRP A 132 -17.25 7.97 -15.43
N ASN A 133 -18.39 8.22 -16.09
CA ASN A 133 -18.62 7.99 -17.52
C ASN A 133 -18.78 9.30 -18.32
N ASP A 134 -18.12 10.36 -17.91
CA ASP A 134 -18.17 11.69 -18.54
C ASP A 134 -17.32 11.81 -19.84
N GLY A 135 -16.73 10.71 -20.30
CA GLY A 135 -15.86 10.69 -21.48
C GLY A 135 -14.38 10.96 -21.15
N THR A 136 -14.03 11.05 -19.86
CA THR A 136 -12.64 11.16 -19.40
C THR A 136 -12.26 9.97 -18.52
N ILE A 137 -10.95 9.73 -18.39
CA ILE A 137 -10.40 8.77 -17.41
C ILE A 137 -10.14 9.52 -16.11
N GLU A 138 -10.18 8.78 -14.99
CA GLU A 138 -9.76 9.29 -13.69
C GLU A 138 -8.31 9.73 -13.73
N GLU A 139 -8.01 10.83 -13.05
CA GLU A 139 -6.65 11.35 -12.91
C GLU A 139 -6.29 11.41 -11.43
N ASN A 140 -5.03 11.12 -11.12
CA ASN A 140 -4.52 11.32 -9.77
C ASN A 140 -4.61 12.79 -9.40
N THR A 141 -4.94 13.05 -8.15
CA THR A 141 -4.87 14.39 -7.54
C THR A 141 -3.60 14.52 -6.71
N ASP A 142 -3.23 15.74 -6.34
CA ASP A 142 -2.13 15.99 -5.41
C ASP A 142 -2.54 15.70 -3.95
N GLU A 143 -3.82 15.46 -3.69
CA GLU A 143 -4.32 15.10 -2.38
C GLU A 143 -4.10 13.62 -2.11
N MET A 144 -3.60 13.31 -0.92
CA MET A 144 -3.43 11.95 -0.46
C MET A 144 -4.74 11.43 0.15
N SER A 145 -5.00 10.14 -0.01
CA SER A 145 -6.19 9.47 0.49
C SER A 145 -5.83 8.20 1.25
N THR A 146 -6.54 7.95 2.34
CA THR A 146 -6.47 6.71 3.14
C THR A 146 -7.38 5.61 2.62
N TYR A 147 -8.14 5.87 1.57
CA TYR A 147 -9.06 4.92 0.97
C TYR A 147 -9.04 5.00 -0.55
N TYR A 148 -9.59 4.00 -1.16
CA TYR A 148 -9.93 3.95 -2.58
C TYR A 148 -11.29 3.27 -2.75
N ARG A 149 -11.77 3.15 -3.98
CA ARG A 149 -12.99 2.40 -4.30
C ARG A 149 -12.70 1.27 -5.24
N SER A 150 -13.51 0.22 -5.20
CA SER A 150 -13.59 -0.71 -6.31
C SER A 150 -14.63 -0.24 -7.30
N ILE A 151 -14.35 -0.48 -8.57
CA ILE A 151 -15.27 -0.24 -9.67
C ILE A 151 -15.62 -1.54 -10.38
N ILE A 152 -16.85 -1.61 -10.82
CA ILE A 152 -17.34 -2.63 -11.74
C ILE A 152 -17.27 -2.02 -13.12
N LEU A 153 -16.36 -2.49 -13.97
CA LEU A 153 -16.03 -1.92 -15.27
C LEU A 153 -16.59 -2.80 -16.38
N ALA A 154 -17.50 -2.25 -17.17
CA ALA A 154 -17.98 -2.87 -18.39
C ALA A 154 -16.98 -2.68 -19.54
N GLY A 155 -16.82 -3.71 -20.37
CA GLY A 155 -15.89 -3.75 -21.50
C GLY A 155 -16.56 -3.53 -22.86
N PRO A 156 -15.78 -3.69 -23.95
CA PRO A 156 -16.23 -3.43 -25.32
C PRO A 156 -17.15 -4.48 -25.92
N SER A 157 -17.42 -5.59 -25.22
CA SER A 157 -18.36 -6.61 -25.69
C SER A 157 -19.77 -6.03 -25.87
N GLU A 158 -20.61 -6.62 -26.74
CA GLU A 158 -21.98 -6.19 -26.95
C GLU A 158 -22.78 -6.12 -25.63
N LYS A 159 -22.57 -7.12 -24.76
CA LYS A 159 -23.24 -7.21 -23.46
C LYS A 159 -22.69 -6.16 -22.47
N GLY A 160 -21.37 -5.97 -22.41
CA GLY A 160 -20.74 -4.92 -21.60
C GLY A 160 -21.24 -3.54 -21.96
N GLN A 161 -21.33 -3.24 -23.26
CA GLN A 161 -21.85 -1.96 -23.74
C GLN A 161 -23.36 -1.79 -23.47
N ALA A 162 -24.15 -2.85 -23.56
CA ALA A 162 -25.56 -2.79 -23.19
C ALA A 162 -25.79 -2.50 -21.70
N LEU A 163 -24.96 -3.06 -20.81
CA LEU A 163 -24.99 -2.73 -19.39
C LEU A 163 -24.61 -1.27 -19.13
N LEU A 164 -23.57 -0.80 -19.81
CA LEU A 164 -23.10 0.58 -19.71
C LEU A 164 -24.17 1.58 -20.21
N GLU A 165 -24.84 1.28 -21.32
CA GLU A 165 -25.91 2.12 -21.87
C GLU A 165 -27.07 2.27 -20.86
N LYS A 166 -27.50 1.18 -20.21
CA LYS A 166 -28.53 1.25 -19.16
C LYS A 166 -28.12 2.19 -18.03
N VAL A 167 -26.89 2.04 -17.51
CA VAL A 167 -26.39 2.91 -16.44
C VAL A 167 -26.34 4.36 -16.88
N ASN A 168 -25.82 4.66 -18.06
CA ASN A 168 -25.72 6.02 -18.57
C ASN A 168 -27.11 6.67 -18.80
N ASN A 169 -28.11 5.87 -19.12
CA ASN A 169 -29.51 6.30 -19.23
C ASN A 169 -30.19 6.47 -17.85
N GLY A 170 -29.54 6.11 -16.76
CA GLY A 170 -30.10 6.16 -15.41
C GLY A 170 -31.07 5.01 -15.10
N GLU A 171 -30.97 3.92 -15.86
CA GLU A 171 -31.70 2.69 -15.59
C GLU A 171 -30.97 1.83 -14.54
N GLU A 172 -31.72 1.23 -13.62
CA GLU A 172 -31.15 0.30 -12.67
C GLU A 172 -30.85 -1.05 -13.35
N LEU A 173 -29.64 -1.58 -13.08
CA LEU A 173 -29.31 -2.94 -13.49
C LEU A 173 -30.04 -3.94 -12.62
N THR A 174 -30.60 -4.97 -13.24
CA THR A 174 -31.19 -6.11 -12.54
C THR A 174 -30.13 -7.18 -12.23
N TRP A 175 -30.44 -8.08 -11.30
CA TRP A 175 -29.61 -9.27 -11.08
C TRP A 175 -29.44 -10.09 -12.38
N ASP A 176 -30.49 -10.25 -13.15
CA ASP A 176 -30.44 -11.04 -14.39
C ASP A 176 -29.53 -10.40 -15.44
N ASP A 177 -29.50 -9.08 -15.55
CA ASP A 177 -28.55 -8.36 -16.40
C ASP A 177 -27.09 -8.69 -16.02
N LEU A 178 -26.77 -8.64 -14.74
CA LEU A 178 -25.44 -8.90 -14.22
C LEU A 178 -25.06 -10.39 -14.26
N ASN A 179 -26.01 -11.27 -13.93
CA ASN A 179 -25.79 -12.70 -13.90
C ASN A 179 -25.61 -13.32 -15.29
N ASP A 180 -26.17 -12.69 -16.33
CA ASP A 180 -26.01 -13.13 -17.72
C ASP A 180 -24.66 -12.70 -18.32
N ALA A 181 -23.97 -11.73 -17.70
CA ALA A 181 -22.65 -11.28 -18.12
C ALA A 181 -21.52 -12.22 -17.62
N THR A 182 -20.43 -12.26 -18.38
CA THR A 182 -19.19 -12.93 -17.96
C THR A 182 -18.30 -11.94 -17.20
N TRP A 183 -17.95 -12.28 -15.98
CA TRP A 183 -17.17 -11.44 -15.07
C TRP A 183 -15.74 -11.95 -14.94
N ALA A 184 -14.76 -11.09 -15.14
CA ALA A 184 -13.38 -11.32 -14.73
C ALA A 184 -13.20 -10.81 -13.29
N VAL A 185 -12.89 -11.69 -12.36
CA VAL A 185 -12.74 -11.41 -10.93
C VAL A 185 -11.37 -11.86 -10.44
N MET A 186 -10.93 -11.34 -9.30
CA MET A 186 -9.72 -11.81 -8.62
C MET A 186 -10.07 -12.94 -7.63
N GLY A 187 -9.03 -13.51 -7.02
CA GLY A 187 -9.22 -14.49 -5.94
C GLY A 187 -9.98 -13.90 -4.74
N PRO A 188 -10.60 -14.74 -3.91
CA PRO A 188 -11.57 -14.35 -2.87
C PRO A 188 -11.01 -13.50 -1.72
N THR A 189 -9.70 -13.36 -1.61
CA THR A 189 -9.02 -12.50 -0.62
C THR A 189 -8.69 -11.11 -1.15
N SER A 190 -8.95 -10.83 -2.43
CA SER A 190 -8.74 -9.51 -3.01
C SER A 190 -9.85 -8.53 -2.59
N ALA A 191 -9.48 -7.43 -1.93
CA ALA A 191 -10.43 -6.42 -1.49
C ALA A 191 -11.23 -5.85 -2.67
N SER A 192 -10.57 -5.19 -3.64
CA SER A 192 -11.24 -4.55 -4.78
C SER A 192 -11.59 -5.49 -5.92
N GLY A 193 -10.95 -6.66 -5.98
CA GLY A 193 -11.21 -7.63 -7.05
C GLY A 193 -12.25 -8.71 -6.71
N TYR A 194 -12.71 -8.76 -5.46
CA TYR A 194 -13.68 -9.78 -5.03
C TYR A 194 -14.56 -9.36 -3.85
N ILE A 195 -13.95 -8.99 -2.71
CA ILE A 195 -14.69 -8.81 -1.44
C ILE A 195 -15.71 -7.67 -1.55
N TYR A 196 -15.26 -6.46 -1.83
CA TYR A 196 -16.14 -5.29 -1.91
C TYR A 196 -17.14 -5.35 -3.08
N PRO A 197 -16.79 -5.81 -4.28
CA PRO A 197 -17.77 -6.11 -5.31
C PRO A 197 -18.80 -7.16 -4.91
N SER A 198 -18.40 -8.18 -4.13
CA SER A 198 -19.35 -9.15 -3.56
C SER A 198 -20.31 -8.52 -2.57
N LEU A 199 -19.81 -7.61 -1.71
CA LEU A 199 -20.64 -6.87 -0.76
C LEU A 199 -21.62 -5.95 -1.51
N TRP A 200 -21.15 -5.21 -2.51
CA TRP A 200 -21.98 -4.35 -3.36
C TRP A 200 -23.12 -5.13 -4.04
N LEU A 201 -22.82 -6.31 -4.60
CA LEU A 201 -23.84 -7.20 -5.16
C LEU A 201 -24.81 -7.70 -4.08
N ASN A 202 -24.29 -8.04 -2.89
CA ASN A 202 -25.11 -8.56 -1.82
C ASN A 202 -26.07 -7.50 -1.25
N GLU A 203 -25.61 -6.28 -1.12
CA GLU A 203 -26.44 -5.16 -0.65
C GLU A 203 -27.60 -4.88 -1.61
N LYS A 204 -27.33 -4.86 -2.91
CA LYS A 204 -28.33 -4.55 -3.94
C LYS A 204 -29.27 -5.72 -4.27
N TYR A 205 -28.76 -6.96 -4.27
CA TYR A 205 -29.48 -8.11 -4.81
C TYR A 205 -29.56 -9.29 -3.84
N GLY A 206 -28.97 -9.21 -2.64
CA GLY A 206 -28.93 -10.31 -1.67
C GLY A 206 -28.04 -11.49 -2.14
N LYS A 207 -27.12 -11.27 -3.06
CA LYS A 207 -26.27 -12.26 -3.71
C LYS A 207 -24.89 -11.68 -3.93
N GLY A 208 -23.83 -12.50 -3.86
CA GLY A 208 -22.45 -12.08 -4.11
C GLY A 208 -21.87 -12.67 -5.41
N ILE A 209 -20.58 -12.41 -5.66
CA ILE A 209 -19.85 -12.94 -6.84
C ILE A 209 -19.98 -14.46 -6.95
N SER A 210 -19.95 -15.19 -5.84
CA SER A 210 -20.10 -16.65 -5.83
C SER A 210 -21.46 -17.16 -6.35
N ASN A 211 -22.44 -16.28 -6.52
CA ASN A 211 -23.75 -16.60 -7.07
C ASN A 211 -23.87 -16.28 -8.57
N LEU A 212 -22.86 -15.61 -9.16
CA LEU A 212 -22.84 -15.32 -10.58
C LEU A 212 -22.64 -16.62 -11.38
N ALA A 213 -23.38 -16.77 -12.47
CA ALA A 213 -23.29 -17.95 -13.33
C ALA A 213 -21.96 -18.04 -14.08
N ASN A 214 -21.38 -16.91 -14.42
CA ASN A 214 -20.22 -16.80 -15.30
C ASN A 214 -19.11 -15.93 -14.70
N ALA A 215 -18.66 -16.21 -13.47
CA ALA A 215 -17.49 -15.59 -12.87
C ALA A 215 -16.22 -16.41 -13.18
N VAL A 216 -15.21 -15.75 -13.75
CA VAL A 216 -13.92 -16.35 -14.11
C VAL A 216 -12.83 -15.69 -13.30
N GLU A 217 -12.14 -16.46 -12.46
CA GLU A 217 -11.00 -15.97 -11.69
C GLU A 217 -9.81 -15.69 -12.60
N SER A 218 -9.15 -14.59 -12.36
CA SER A 218 -7.89 -14.17 -12.98
C SER A 218 -6.78 -14.15 -11.93
N ASP A 219 -5.58 -14.49 -12.35
CA ASP A 219 -4.38 -14.44 -11.51
C ASP A 219 -3.85 -13.03 -11.29
N SER A 220 -4.22 -12.09 -12.18
CA SER A 220 -3.81 -10.70 -12.11
C SER A 220 -4.84 -9.75 -12.72
N TYR A 221 -4.78 -8.47 -12.37
CA TYR A 221 -5.60 -7.42 -13.00
C TYR A 221 -5.24 -7.22 -14.48
N THR A 222 -4.00 -7.47 -14.87
CA THR A 222 -3.59 -7.42 -16.29
C THR A 222 -4.22 -8.54 -17.10
N THR A 223 -4.35 -9.75 -16.53
CA THR A 223 -5.12 -10.84 -17.14
C THR A 223 -6.61 -10.48 -17.27
N SER A 224 -7.18 -9.84 -16.24
CA SER A 224 -8.58 -9.37 -16.31
C SER A 224 -8.78 -8.31 -17.40
N LEU A 225 -7.84 -7.36 -17.54
CA LEU A 225 -7.86 -6.35 -18.60
C LEU A 225 -7.77 -6.97 -19.99
N ALA A 226 -6.90 -7.96 -20.19
CA ALA A 226 -6.78 -8.66 -21.48
C ALA A 226 -8.07 -9.42 -21.83
N ARG A 227 -8.72 -10.05 -20.87
CA ARG A 227 -10.03 -10.70 -21.05
C ARG A 227 -11.12 -9.69 -21.38
N LEU A 228 -11.12 -8.53 -20.71
CA LEU A 228 -12.08 -7.46 -20.97
C LEU A 228 -11.89 -6.89 -22.38
N ALA A 229 -10.67 -6.52 -22.75
CA ALA A 229 -10.35 -5.94 -24.05
C ALA A 229 -10.68 -6.88 -25.22
N SER A 230 -10.45 -8.18 -25.06
CA SER A 230 -10.75 -9.20 -26.07
C SER A 230 -12.22 -9.62 -26.12
N GLY A 231 -13.08 -9.13 -25.21
CA GLY A 231 -14.48 -9.55 -25.09
C GLY A 231 -14.67 -10.96 -24.54
N GLN A 232 -13.65 -11.58 -23.95
CA GLN A 232 -13.77 -12.83 -23.21
C GLN A 232 -14.48 -12.63 -21.86
N ALA A 233 -14.42 -11.42 -21.31
CA ALA A 233 -15.24 -10.96 -20.22
C ALA A 233 -16.06 -9.74 -20.64
N ASP A 234 -17.29 -9.65 -20.21
CA ASP A 234 -18.17 -8.51 -20.42
C ASP A 234 -17.91 -7.42 -19.37
N VAL A 235 -17.54 -7.87 -18.17
CA VAL A 235 -17.34 -7.04 -16.98
C VAL A 235 -16.06 -7.50 -16.26
N MET A 236 -15.35 -6.56 -15.65
CA MET A 236 -14.31 -6.85 -14.67
C MET A 236 -14.52 -6.04 -13.40
N VAL A 237 -13.95 -6.49 -12.29
CA VAL A 237 -13.90 -5.76 -11.03
C VAL A 237 -12.46 -5.37 -10.71
N SER A 238 -12.26 -4.16 -10.23
CA SER A 238 -10.92 -3.64 -9.99
C SER A 238 -10.94 -2.42 -9.06
N TYR A 239 -9.75 -1.98 -8.65
CA TYR A 239 -9.56 -0.70 -7.98
C TYR A 239 -9.80 0.48 -8.94
N GLY A 240 -10.25 1.60 -8.39
CA GLY A 240 -10.69 2.78 -9.16
C GLY A 240 -9.65 3.39 -10.10
N HIS A 241 -8.36 3.28 -9.77
CA HIS A 241 -7.25 3.81 -10.58
C HIS A 241 -6.84 2.91 -11.77
N ILE A 242 -7.58 1.85 -12.06
CA ILE A 242 -7.17 0.86 -13.09
C ILE A 242 -7.04 1.48 -14.47
N ARG A 243 -7.97 2.37 -14.85
CA ARG A 243 -7.95 3.03 -16.16
C ARG A 243 -6.80 4.03 -16.26
N THR A 244 -6.58 4.85 -15.21
CA THR A 244 -5.43 5.77 -15.12
C THR A 244 -4.11 5.04 -15.37
N LYS A 245 -3.94 3.89 -14.73
CA LYS A 245 -2.70 3.12 -14.79
C LYS A 245 -2.47 2.49 -16.17
N TYR A 246 -3.52 1.93 -16.78
CA TYR A 246 -3.36 1.04 -17.95
C TYR A 246 -3.93 1.60 -19.26
N ALA A 247 -4.50 2.80 -19.28
CA ALA A 247 -4.96 3.42 -20.53
C ALA A 247 -3.83 3.57 -21.57
N PRO A 248 -2.58 3.91 -21.21
CA PRO A 248 -1.49 3.98 -22.20
C PRO A 248 -1.20 2.64 -22.88
N GLU A 249 -1.40 1.53 -22.17
CA GLU A 249 -1.09 0.18 -22.68
C GLU A 249 -2.31 -0.53 -23.27
N TRP A 250 -3.50 0.06 -23.16
CA TRP A 250 -4.77 -0.57 -23.52
C TRP A 250 -4.80 -1.15 -24.94
N LYS A 251 -4.35 -0.36 -25.92
CA LYS A 251 -4.36 -0.81 -27.32
C LYS A 251 -3.21 -1.76 -27.64
N GLU A 252 -2.02 -1.45 -27.20
CA GLU A 252 -0.82 -2.16 -27.64
C GLU A 252 -0.61 -3.48 -26.87
N THR A 253 -0.93 -3.49 -25.57
CA THR A 253 -0.70 -4.64 -24.71
C THR A 253 -1.93 -5.51 -24.53
N PHE A 254 -3.11 -4.89 -24.32
CA PHE A 254 -4.33 -5.63 -24.01
C PHE A 254 -5.22 -5.90 -25.24
N GLY A 255 -4.95 -5.25 -26.38
CA GLY A 255 -5.67 -5.50 -27.63
C GLY A 255 -6.94 -4.67 -27.79
N GLY A 256 -7.07 -3.56 -27.08
CA GLY A 256 -8.14 -2.60 -27.28
C GLY A 256 -8.13 -2.03 -28.71
N THR A 257 -9.28 -1.86 -29.31
CA THR A 257 -9.43 -1.38 -30.70
C THR A 257 -9.57 0.14 -30.80
N ASP A 258 -9.87 0.80 -29.70
CA ASP A 258 -9.97 2.25 -29.53
C ASP A 258 -9.38 2.66 -28.16
N ASP A 259 -9.44 3.94 -27.80
CA ASP A 259 -9.00 4.41 -26.49
C ASP A 259 -9.85 3.77 -25.37
N MET A 260 -9.22 3.48 -24.25
CA MET A 260 -9.86 2.76 -23.13
C MET A 260 -11.14 3.46 -22.66
N VAL A 261 -11.14 4.78 -22.62
CA VAL A 261 -12.31 5.57 -22.22
C VAL A 261 -13.51 5.39 -23.15
N ASN A 262 -13.28 5.12 -24.44
CA ASN A 262 -14.34 4.89 -25.42
C ASN A 262 -14.88 3.46 -25.41
N GLN A 263 -14.11 2.53 -24.86
CA GLN A 263 -14.42 1.10 -24.87
C GLN A 263 -14.88 0.57 -23.52
N THR A 264 -14.66 1.33 -22.44
CA THR A 264 -14.99 0.90 -21.09
C THR A 264 -15.81 1.95 -20.35
N GLY A 265 -16.65 1.52 -19.43
CA GLY A 265 -17.36 2.42 -18.54
C GLY A 265 -17.70 1.77 -17.22
N VAL A 266 -17.85 2.57 -16.19
CA VAL A 266 -18.18 2.13 -14.84
C VAL A 266 -19.67 1.87 -14.74
N ILE A 267 -20.06 0.68 -14.29
CA ILE A 267 -21.46 0.27 -14.09
C ILE A 267 -21.81 0.05 -12.62
N GLY A 268 -20.82 0.14 -11.74
CA GLY A 268 -21.00 0.07 -10.31
C GLY A 268 -19.77 0.57 -9.58
N VAL A 269 -20.00 1.15 -8.40
CA VAL A 269 -18.96 1.65 -7.49
C VAL A 269 -19.25 1.10 -6.10
N THR A 270 -18.23 0.62 -5.41
CA THR A 270 -18.37 0.08 -4.06
C THR A 270 -18.20 1.16 -3.01
N ASP A 271 -18.50 0.82 -1.76
CA ASP A 271 -18.07 1.60 -0.61
C ASP A 271 -16.55 1.80 -0.59
N LYS A 272 -16.12 2.73 0.25
CA LYS A 272 -14.70 3.03 0.47
C LYS A 272 -13.97 1.82 1.01
N ILE A 273 -12.84 1.53 0.43
CA ILE A 273 -11.89 0.48 0.85
C ILE A 273 -10.72 1.20 1.48
N TYR A 274 -10.52 1.07 2.78
CA TYR A 274 -9.34 1.62 3.42
C TYR A 274 -8.08 0.99 2.84
N ASN A 275 -7.04 1.79 2.71
CA ASN A 275 -5.77 1.34 2.15
C ASN A 275 -5.16 0.25 3.02
N ASP A 276 -4.16 -0.42 2.43
CA ASP A 276 -3.33 -1.36 3.16
C ASP A 276 -2.62 -0.67 4.33
N MET A 277 -2.11 -1.45 5.26
CA MET A 277 -1.54 -0.95 6.49
C MET A 277 -0.23 -1.65 6.82
N ILE A 278 0.56 -1.01 7.67
CA ILE A 278 1.58 -1.67 8.45
C ILE A 278 0.93 -2.03 9.78
N ALA A 279 0.74 -3.32 10.04
CA ALA A 279 0.24 -3.83 11.30
C ALA A 279 1.38 -4.38 12.14
N TYR A 280 1.25 -4.33 13.47
CA TYR A 280 2.20 -4.94 14.38
C TYR A 280 1.59 -6.11 15.14
N SER A 281 2.41 -7.07 15.50
CA SER A 281 2.01 -8.24 16.29
C SER A 281 1.85 -7.88 17.77
N LYS A 282 0.68 -8.20 18.35
CA LYS A 282 0.43 -8.09 19.80
C LYS A 282 1.23 -9.10 20.63
N THR A 283 1.77 -10.14 19.98
CA THR A 283 2.55 -11.20 20.65
C THR A 283 4.06 -11.00 20.51
N SER A 284 4.52 -10.08 19.68
CA SER A 284 5.94 -9.73 19.53
C SER A 284 6.44 -9.02 20.79
N GLU A 285 7.57 -9.48 21.32
CA GLU A 285 8.18 -8.89 22.51
C GLU A 285 8.66 -7.45 22.26
N VAL A 286 9.27 -7.18 21.11
CA VAL A 286 9.78 -5.86 20.76
C VAL A 286 8.63 -4.85 20.54
N MET A 287 7.47 -5.31 20.09
CA MET A 287 6.28 -4.48 19.89
C MET A 287 5.49 -4.19 21.18
N GLN A 288 5.85 -4.76 22.33
CA GLN A 288 5.26 -4.36 23.63
C GLN A 288 5.76 -2.99 24.11
N ASP A 289 6.90 -2.53 23.58
CA ASP A 289 7.46 -1.22 23.89
C ASP A 289 6.75 -0.13 23.06
N GLU A 290 5.94 0.70 23.72
CA GLU A 290 5.21 1.80 23.06
C GLU A 290 6.15 2.85 22.47
N ASP A 291 7.25 3.17 23.16
CA ASP A 291 8.22 4.16 22.67
C ASP A 291 8.94 3.64 21.42
N PHE A 292 9.21 2.33 21.35
CA PHE A 292 9.76 1.71 20.14
C PHE A 292 8.75 1.72 19.00
N ARG A 293 7.48 1.37 19.26
CA ARG A 293 6.42 1.44 18.23
C ARG A 293 6.29 2.87 17.66
N GLN A 294 6.33 3.88 18.55
CA GLN A 294 6.30 5.27 18.12
C GLN A 294 7.52 5.61 17.26
N ALA A 295 8.72 5.26 17.69
CA ALA A 295 9.95 5.50 16.95
C ALA A 295 9.93 4.79 15.57
N LEU A 296 9.43 3.56 15.52
CA LEU A 296 9.32 2.77 14.30
C LEU A 296 8.32 3.38 13.31
N GLY A 297 7.13 3.76 13.79
CA GLY A 297 6.12 4.43 12.96
C GLY A 297 6.63 5.76 12.40
N ASP A 298 7.23 6.59 13.25
CA ASP A 298 7.84 7.86 12.82
C ASP A 298 8.97 7.63 11.81
N SER A 299 9.74 6.54 11.94
CA SER A 299 10.79 6.18 11.00
C SER A 299 10.22 5.83 9.62
N PHE A 300 9.18 5.02 9.56
CA PHE A 300 8.51 4.71 8.28
C PHE A 300 7.93 5.95 7.62
N ILE A 301 7.30 6.84 8.38
CA ILE A 301 6.75 8.10 7.86
C ILE A 301 7.89 8.99 7.33
N GLU A 302 9.01 9.10 8.06
CA GLU A 302 10.16 9.90 7.67
C GLU A 302 10.80 9.34 6.38
N ILE A 303 11.07 8.04 6.32
CA ILE A 303 11.63 7.35 5.16
C ILE A 303 10.71 7.54 3.95
N ALA A 304 9.40 7.32 4.08
CA ALA A 304 8.43 7.47 2.99
C ALA A 304 8.36 8.89 2.40
N ASN A 305 8.86 9.91 3.12
CA ASN A 305 8.94 11.28 2.62
C ASN A 305 10.24 11.58 1.86
N THR A 306 11.22 10.67 1.86
CA THR A 306 12.44 10.78 1.04
C THR A 306 12.18 10.28 -0.38
N ASP A 307 13.03 10.68 -1.34
CA ASP A 307 12.92 10.19 -2.72
C ASP A 307 13.16 8.67 -2.78
N GLU A 308 14.16 8.16 -2.05
CA GLU A 308 14.48 6.73 -1.98
C GLU A 308 13.34 5.93 -1.32
N GLY A 309 12.78 6.43 -0.22
CA GLY A 309 11.65 5.79 0.45
C GLY A 309 10.40 5.75 -0.43
N LYS A 310 10.12 6.79 -1.21
CA LYS A 310 9.03 6.79 -2.20
C LYS A 310 9.22 5.72 -3.26
N ASP A 311 10.44 5.55 -3.75
CA ASP A 311 10.76 4.49 -4.71
C ASP A 311 10.49 3.11 -4.11
N ILE A 312 10.90 2.87 -2.85
CA ILE A 312 10.67 1.62 -2.13
C ILE A 312 9.17 1.33 -2.01
N ILE A 313 8.39 2.26 -1.47
CA ILE A 313 6.96 2.01 -1.20
C ILE A 313 6.10 2.00 -2.45
N SER A 314 6.61 2.51 -3.57
CA SER A 314 5.91 2.50 -4.86
C SER A 314 5.57 1.10 -5.36
N VAL A 315 6.36 0.07 -4.97
CA VAL A 315 6.08 -1.34 -5.31
C VAL A 315 4.72 -1.78 -4.77
N PHE A 316 4.28 -1.20 -3.66
CA PHE A 316 2.96 -1.42 -3.05
C PHE A 316 1.90 -0.43 -3.55
N SER A 317 2.22 0.41 -4.53
CA SER A 317 1.38 1.53 -4.99
C SER A 317 1.02 2.51 -3.86
N GLN A 318 1.93 2.71 -2.92
CA GLN A 318 1.81 3.63 -1.79
C GLN A 318 2.67 4.88 -2.02
N VAL A 319 2.29 6.00 -1.40
CA VAL A 319 2.97 7.29 -1.55
C VAL A 319 3.35 7.92 -0.21
N GLY A 320 2.98 7.29 0.88
CA GLY A 320 3.26 7.73 2.24
C GLY A 320 2.53 6.91 3.28
N TYR A 321 2.66 7.32 4.52
CA TYR A 321 1.98 6.72 5.67
C TYR A 321 1.46 7.80 6.61
N GLU A 322 0.39 7.50 7.33
CA GLU A 322 -0.06 8.22 8.50
C GLU A 322 -0.32 7.25 9.66
N TRP A 323 -0.38 7.78 10.87
CA TRP A 323 -0.73 6.96 12.04
C TRP A 323 -2.09 6.31 11.84
N GLY A 324 -2.13 4.99 12.09
CA GLY A 324 -3.38 4.26 12.03
C GLY A 324 -4.27 4.59 13.22
N ASP A 325 -5.59 4.56 12.99
CA ASP A 325 -6.63 4.62 14.01
C ASP A 325 -7.48 3.35 13.84
N ASP A 326 -7.76 2.65 14.95
CA ASP A 326 -8.50 1.38 15.00
C ASP A 326 -10.02 1.63 15.05
#